data_fedea4417a169bfc0c9d0cc53733d396
#
_entry.id   fedea4417a169bfc0c9d0cc53733d396
#
_cell.length_a   1.000
_cell.length_b   1.000
_cell.length_c   1.000
_cell.angle_alpha   90.00
_cell.angle_beta   90.00
_cell.angle_gamma   90.00
#
_symmetry.space_group_name_H-M   'P 1'
#
loop_
_entity.id
_entity.type
_entity.pdbx_description
1 polymer ?
#
loop_
_entity_poly.entity_id
_entity_poly.type
_entity_poly.pdbx_seq_one_letter_code
_entity_poly.pdbx_strand_id
1 'polypeptide(L)'
;MNDDRKYYDAYEERYRTAHERGVRWASDRSTPLVTEILRRRGIGPTARLLEIGCGEGRDAKAVLDAGYDLTATDLSREAIAFCRKTMPAHADRFRVLDCLSDALDERFDFIYAVAVIHMLVPDGDRDSFYRFVRCHLSPGGLALICTMGDGEFERASDIGDAFTLRERDHPSGKMKVAATSCRMVSFRTFEGELARNGLEILEKGLTASPPEFDSLMYALVRGA
;
A
#
# COMPACT_ATOMS: atom_id res chain seq x y z
N MET A 1 28.93 -11.40 5.20
CA MET A 1 27.58 -11.61 5.73
C MET A 1 26.64 -11.29 4.57
N ASN A 2 25.98 -12.31 3.99
CA ASN A 2 24.91 -12.04 3.03
C ASN A 2 23.81 -11.33 3.82
N ASP A 3 23.57 -10.09 3.49
CA ASP A 3 22.46 -9.34 4.02
C ASP A 3 21.22 -9.81 3.24
N ASP A 4 20.46 -10.73 3.80
CA ASP A 4 19.22 -11.26 3.20
C ASP A 4 18.08 -10.21 3.19
N ARG A 5 18.38 -8.95 3.58
CA ARG A 5 17.42 -7.87 3.61
C ARG A 5 17.01 -7.47 2.19
N LYS A 6 15.73 -7.42 1.97
CA LYS A 6 15.15 -6.90 0.74
C LYS A 6 15.17 -5.37 0.75
N TYR A 7 15.39 -4.72 -0.37
CA TYR A 7 15.50 -3.24 -0.44
C TYR A 7 14.24 -2.54 0.12
N TYR A 8 13.09 -3.16 0.02
CA TYR A 8 11.83 -2.63 0.54
C TYR A 8 11.63 -2.84 2.04
N ASP A 9 12.48 -3.64 2.72
CA ASP A 9 12.48 -3.75 4.19
C ASP A 9 12.90 -2.43 4.86
N ALA A 10 13.42 -1.46 4.11
CA ALA A 10 13.81 -0.16 4.62
C ALA A 10 12.65 0.61 5.28
N TYR A 11 11.39 0.27 4.96
CA TYR A 11 10.22 0.82 5.66
C TYR A 11 10.10 0.33 7.10
N GLU A 12 10.48 -0.90 7.41
CA GLU A 12 10.55 -1.41 8.78
C GLU A 12 11.43 -0.52 9.67
N GLU A 13 12.64 -0.17 9.17
CA GLU A 13 13.55 0.72 9.91
C GLU A 13 13.01 2.14 10.04
N ARG A 14 12.28 2.61 9.03
CA ARG A 14 11.68 3.93 9.04
C ARG A 14 10.58 4.04 10.09
N TYR A 15 9.66 3.08 10.17
CA TYR A 15 8.63 3.03 11.20
C TYR A 15 9.25 2.92 12.59
N ARG A 16 10.24 2.04 12.78
CA ARG A 16 10.94 1.91 14.06
C ARG A 16 11.53 3.25 14.52
N THR A 17 12.23 3.95 13.63
CA THR A 17 12.83 5.24 13.94
C THR A 17 11.79 6.30 14.36
N ALA A 18 10.62 6.32 13.71
CA ALA A 18 9.53 7.22 14.08
C ALA A 18 8.92 6.84 15.45
N HIS A 19 8.64 5.56 15.66
CA HIS A 19 8.02 5.07 16.89
C HIS A 19 8.94 5.19 18.11
N GLU A 20 10.24 5.00 17.97
CA GLU A 20 11.22 5.26 19.04
C GLU A 20 11.22 6.73 19.50
N ARG A 21 10.83 7.64 18.62
CA ARG A 21 10.62 9.07 18.95
C ARG A 21 9.22 9.39 19.46
N GLY A 22 8.35 8.39 19.56
CA GLY A 22 6.97 8.56 20.01
C GLY A 22 6.06 9.24 18.99
N VAL A 23 6.42 9.23 17.68
CA VAL A 23 5.64 9.84 16.62
C VAL A 23 5.25 8.82 15.55
N ARG A 24 4.22 9.14 14.77
CA ARG A 24 3.85 8.39 13.57
C ARG A 24 4.69 8.88 12.39
N TRP A 25 4.99 7.97 11.47
CA TRP A 25 5.65 8.36 10.22
C TRP A 25 4.67 9.04 9.26
N ALA A 26 3.50 8.46 9.06
CA ALA A 26 2.47 8.97 8.18
C ALA A 26 1.40 9.78 8.94
N SER A 27 0.65 10.62 8.21
CA SER A 27 -0.52 11.30 8.77
C SER A 27 -1.63 10.29 9.10
N ASP A 28 -2.60 10.69 9.92
CA ASP A 28 -3.79 9.90 10.26
C ASP A 28 -4.98 10.13 9.32
N ARG A 29 -4.81 10.96 8.29
CA ARG A 29 -5.86 11.26 7.31
C ARG A 29 -6.00 10.12 6.32
N SER A 30 -7.17 9.46 6.33
CA SER A 30 -7.49 8.39 5.38
C SER A 30 -7.62 8.92 3.95
N THR A 31 -7.44 8.03 2.99
CA THR A 31 -7.62 8.30 1.55
C THR A 31 -9.11 8.25 1.21
N PRO A 32 -9.77 9.39 0.90
CA PRO A 32 -11.22 9.43 0.68
C PRO A 32 -11.68 8.48 -0.43
N LEU A 33 -10.85 8.27 -1.44
CA LEU A 33 -11.18 7.44 -2.60
C LEU A 33 -11.52 6.00 -2.20
N VAL A 34 -10.90 5.43 -1.15
CA VAL A 34 -11.17 4.05 -0.71
C VAL A 34 -12.65 3.91 -0.32
N THR A 35 -13.11 4.75 0.61
CA THR A 35 -14.50 4.72 1.09
C THR A 35 -15.50 5.18 0.00
N GLU A 36 -15.10 6.10 -0.87
CA GLU A 36 -15.90 6.53 -2.02
C GLU A 36 -16.12 5.37 -3.00
N ILE A 37 -15.11 4.59 -3.35
CA ILE A 37 -15.24 3.43 -4.23
C ILE A 37 -16.13 2.37 -3.59
N LEU A 38 -15.92 2.03 -2.31
CA LEU A 38 -16.78 1.08 -1.60
C LEU A 38 -18.26 1.46 -1.74
N ARG A 39 -18.58 2.72 -1.46
CA ARG A 39 -19.95 3.25 -1.57
C ARG A 39 -20.48 3.25 -3.02
N ARG A 40 -19.69 3.75 -3.99
CA ARG A 40 -20.14 3.86 -5.41
C ARG A 40 -20.33 2.50 -6.06
N ARG A 41 -19.56 1.49 -5.67
CA ARG A 41 -19.65 0.13 -6.21
C ARG A 41 -20.63 -0.76 -5.43
N GLY A 42 -21.27 -0.23 -4.38
CA GLY A 42 -22.22 -0.99 -3.58
C GLY A 42 -21.56 -2.13 -2.80
N ILE A 43 -20.29 -2.01 -2.46
CA ILE A 43 -19.57 -3.01 -1.67
C ILE A 43 -20.02 -2.85 -0.22
N GLY A 44 -20.76 -3.83 0.28
CA GLY A 44 -21.36 -3.79 1.62
C GLY A 44 -20.42 -4.26 2.73
N PRO A 45 -20.81 -4.06 4.01
CA PRO A 45 -20.00 -4.44 5.18
C PRO A 45 -19.67 -5.95 5.29
N THR A 46 -20.48 -6.81 4.67
CA THR A 46 -20.27 -8.27 4.67
C THR A 46 -19.27 -8.74 3.61
N ALA A 47 -18.87 -7.85 2.69
CA ALA A 47 -17.83 -8.14 1.73
C ALA A 47 -16.49 -8.31 2.45
N ARG A 48 -15.69 -9.28 2.03
CA ARG A 48 -14.34 -9.49 2.56
C ARG A 48 -13.36 -8.56 1.87
N LEU A 49 -12.70 -7.72 2.65
CA LEU A 49 -11.74 -6.73 2.17
C LEU A 49 -10.32 -7.09 2.57
N LEU A 50 -9.37 -6.77 1.68
CA LEU A 50 -7.94 -6.85 1.97
C LEU A 50 -7.28 -5.49 1.70
N GLU A 51 -6.52 -5.00 2.68
CA GLU A 51 -5.57 -3.90 2.46
C GLU A 51 -4.15 -4.45 2.39
N ILE A 52 -3.43 -4.09 1.32
CA ILE A 52 -2.02 -4.41 1.16
C ILE A 52 -1.22 -3.15 1.47
N GLY A 53 -0.26 -3.24 2.41
CA GLY A 53 0.59 -2.13 2.82
C GLY A 53 -0.17 -1.10 3.65
N CYS A 54 -0.83 -1.53 4.73
CA CYS A 54 -1.63 -0.66 5.59
C CYS A 54 -0.80 0.36 6.40
N GLY A 55 0.52 0.17 6.47
CA GLY A 55 1.40 1.01 7.27
C GLY A 55 0.92 1.15 8.72
N GLU A 56 0.78 2.37 9.19
CA GLU A 56 0.27 2.69 10.54
C GLU A 56 -1.27 2.69 10.62
N GLY A 57 -1.95 2.12 9.62
CA GLY A 57 -3.38 1.78 9.65
C GLY A 57 -4.34 2.95 9.44
N ARG A 58 -3.94 4.02 8.74
CA ARG A 58 -4.82 5.19 8.54
C ARG A 58 -6.07 4.87 7.72
N ASP A 59 -5.90 4.12 6.62
CA ASP A 59 -7.03 3.72 5.75
C ASP A 59 -7.78 2.54 6.37
N ALA A 60 -7.04 1.56 6.95
CA ALA A 60 -7.62 0.46 7.72
C ALA A 60 -8.57 0.95 8.80
N LYS A 61 -8.16 1.96 9.59
CA LYS A 61 -9.00 2.52 10.65
C LYS A 61 -10.34 3.03 10.12
N ALA A 62 -10.31 3.81 9.04
CA ALA A 62 -11.52 4.37 8.45
C ALA A 62 -12.48 3.29 7.94
N VAL A 63 -11.95 2.22 7.34
CA VAL A 63 -12.74 1.10 6.81
C VAL A 63 -13.29 0.23 7.94
N LEU A 64 -12.49 -0.08 8.97
CA LEU A 64 -12.91 -0.85 10.14
C LEU A 64 -13.96 -0.11 10.98
N ASP A 65 -13.76 1.19 11.21
CA ASP A 65 -14.72 2.04 11.95
C ASP A 65 -16.07 2.16 11.19
N ALA A 66 -16.05 2.04 9.86
CA ALA A 66 -17.26 1.96 9.05
C ALA A 66 -17.93 0.57 9.06
N GLY A 67 -17.40 -0.39 9.79
CA GLY A 67 -17.97 -1.72 10.04
C GLY A 67 -17.70 -2.76 8.96
N TYR A 68 -16.71 -2.55 8.08
CA TYR A 68 -16.36 -3.52 7.04
C TYR A 68 -15.54 -4.70 7.59
N ASP A 69 -15.67 -5.85 6.96
CA ASP A 69 -14.85 -7.04 7.23
C ASP A 69 -13.51 -6.94 6.50
N LEU A 70 -12.55 -6.27 7.15
CA LEU A 70 -11.22 -5.97 6.60
C LEU A 70 -10.15 -6.84 7.25
N THR A 71 -9.28 -7.41 6.42
CA THR A 71 -7.93 -7.85 6.80
C THR A 71 -6.93 -6.81 6.30
N ALA A 72 -6.18 -6.19 7.20
CA ALA A 72 -5.18 -5.19 6.88
C ALA A 72 -3.77 -5.78 7.04
N THR A 73 -2.94 -5.63 6.01
CA THR A 73 -1.63 -6.29 5.96
C THR A 73 -0.50 -5.30 5.65
N ASP A 74 0.65 -5.56 6.23
CA ASP A 74 1.89 -4.85 5.90
C ASP A 74 3.09 -5.80 6.08
N LEU A 75 4.15 -5.59 5.32
CA LEU A 75 5.41 -6.30 5.50
C LEU A 75 6.06 -5.97 6.84
N SER A 76 5.94 -4.70 7.27
CA SER A 76 6.56 -4.19 8.49
C SER A 76 5.89 -4.74 9.74
N ARG A 77 6.66 -5.50 10.51
CA ARG A 77 6.26 -5.98 11.84
C ARG A 77 6.04 -4.84 12.81
N GLU A 78 6.85 -3.78 12.69
CA GLU A 78 6.74 -2.58 13.50
C GLU A 78 5.41 -1.84 13.24
N ALA A 79 5.05 -1.66 11.96
CA ALA A 79 3.77 -1.05 11.58
C ALA A 79 2.57 -1.87 12.10
N ILE A 80 2.60 -3.19 11.94
CA ILE A 80 1.53 -4.08 12.43
C ILE A 80 1.45 -4.07 13.96
N ALA A 81 2.58 -4.07 14.67
CA ALA A 81 2.59 -3.94 16.13
C ALA A 81 2.00 -2.61 16.59
N PHE A 82 2.31 -1.52 15.89
CA PHE A 82 1.73 -0.21 16.14
C PHE A 82 0.20 -0.22 15.92
N CYS A 83 -0.29 -0.78 14.81
CA CYS A 83 -1.72 -0.90 14.54
C CYS A 83 -2.46 -1.68 15.63
N ARG A 84 -1.94 -2.84 16.02
CA ARG A 84 -2.53 -3.67 17.08
C ARG A 84 -2.58 -2.96 18.43
N LYS A 85 -1.55 -2.17 18.75
CA LYS A 85 -1.47 -1.38 19.97
C LYS A 85 -2.45 -0.21 19.99
N THR A 86 -2.58 0.50 18.86
CA THR A 86 -3.40 1.72 18.76
C THR A 86 -4.85 1.45 18.45
N MET A 87 -5.16 0.26 17.89
CA MET A 87 -6.50 -0.20 17.55
C MET A 87 -6.81 -1.57 18.20
N PRO A 88 -6.83 -1.66 19.55
CA PRO A 88 -6.94 -2.95 20.25
C PRO A 88 -8.25 -3.69 19.96
N ALA A 89 -9.34 -2.96 19.66
CA ALA A 89 -10.63 -3.58 19.27
C ALA A 89 -10.57 -4.31 17.91
N HIS A 90 -9.57 -4.03 17.09
CA HIS A 90 -9.36 -4.60 15.77
C HIS A 90 -7.99 -5.29 15.63
N ALA A 91 -7.32 -5.61 16.75
CA ALA A 91 -5.96 -6.12 16.72
C ALA A 91 -5.77 -7.40 15.91
N ASP A 92 -6.79 -8.26 15.86
CA ASP A 92 -6.86 -9.51 15.09
C ASP A 92 -6.97 -9.28 13.57
N ARG A 93 -7.34 -8.08 13.14
CA ARG A 93 -7.49 -7.69 11.74
C ARG A 93 -6.15 -7.34 11.07
N PHE A 94 -5.09 -7.13 11.84
CA PHE A 94 -3.77 -6.74 11.34
C PHE A 94 -2.82 -7.93 11.26
N ARG A 95 -2.25 -8.19 10.07
CA ARG A 95 -1.35 -9.33 9.82
C ARG A 95 -0.07 -8.87 9.11
N VAL A 96 1.06 -9.47 9.49
CA VAL A 96 2.30 -9.31 8.72
C VAL A 96 2.18 -10.15 7.46
N LEU A 97 2.46 -9.55 6.30
CA LEU A 97 2.38 -10.20 5.00
C LEU A 97 3.34 -9.54 4.01
N ASP A 98 4.18 -10.33 3.37
CA ASP A 98 4.92 -9.92 2.18
C ASP A 98 4.18 -10.38 0.92
N CYS A 99 3.44 -9.48 0.27
CA CYS A 99 2.66 -9.78 -0.92
C CYS A 99 3.49 -10.23 -2.15
N LEU A 100 4.84 -10.19 -2.07
CA LEU A 100 5.71 -10.67 -3.14
C LEU A 100 6.08 -12.14 -2.96
N SER A 101 6.07 -12.68 -1.74
CA SER A 101 6.53 -14.04 -1.42
C SER A 101 5.48 -14.90 -0.70
N ASP A 102 4.56 -14.28 0.02
CA ASP A 102 3.54 -15.00 0.78
C ASP A 102 2.28 -15.23 -0.07
N ALA A 103 1.42 -16.15 0.38
CA ALA A 103 0.11 -16.40 -0.17
C ALA A 103 -0.92 -16.48 0.96
N LEU A 104 -2.17 -16.17 0.64
CA LEU A 104 -3.32 -16.36 1.50
C LEU A 104 -4.23 -17.45 0.90
N ASP A 105 -4.86 -18.24 1.75
CA ASP A 105 -5.85 -19.22 1.29
C ASP A 105 -7.20 -18.55 0.97
N GLU A 106 -7.40 -17.34 1.46
CA GLU A 106 -8.63 -16.58 1.30
C GLU A 106 -8.66 -15.78 -0.01
N ARG A 107 -9.88 -15.51 -0.48
CA ARG A 107 -10.17 -14.57 -1.57
C ARG A 107 -11.02 -13.42 -1.04
N PHE A 108 -10.88 -12.28 -1.68
CA PHE A 108 -11.47 -11.01 -1.24
C PHE A 108 -12.34 -10.40 -2.33
N ASP A 109 -13.45 -9.81 -1.92
CA ASP A 109 -14.39 -9.14 -2.81
C ASP A 109 -13.89 -7.75 -3.21
N PHE A 110 -13.05 -7.16 -2.34
CA PHE A 110 -12.36 -5.92 -2.63
C PHE A 110 -10.94 -5.92 -2.03
N ILE A 111 -9.96 -5.64 -2.87
CA ILE A 111 -8.56 -5.46 -2.47
C ILE A 111 -8.18 -4.01 -2.71
N TYR A 112 -7.49 -3.38 -1.76
CA TYR A 112 -6.92 -2.06 -2.03
C TYR A 112 -5.49 -1.94 -1.54
N ALA A 113 -4.72 -1.13 -2.26
CA ALA A 113 -3.35 -0.78 -1.92
C ALA A 113 -3.12 0.71 -2.22
N VAL A 114 -2.85 1.49 -1.19
CA VAL A 114 -2.64 2.93 -1.32
C VAL A 114 -1.17 3.25 -1.05
N ALA A 115 -0.50 3.79 -2.06
CA ALA A 115 0.90 4.18 -1.98
C ALA A 115 1.84 3.00 -1.62
N VAL A 116 1.65 1.84 -2.26
CA VAL A 116 2.49 0.63 -2.08
C VAL A 116 3.34 0.35 -3.30
N ILE A 117 2.72 0.18 -4.48
CA ILE A 117 3.41 -0.30 -5.69
C ILE A 117 4.58 0.60 -6.13
N HIS A 118 4.55 1.90 -5.81
CA HIS A 118 5.67 2.79 -6.13
C HIS A 118 6.95 2.46 -5.34
N MET A 119 6.85 1.71 -4.26
CA MET A 119 8.02 1.24 -3.50
C MET A 119 8.74 0.08 -4.19
N LEU A 120 8.06 -0.61 -5.11
CA LEU A 120 8.59 -1.74 -5.85
C LEU A 120 9.22 -1.24 -7.15
N VAL A 121 10.55 -1.36 -7.25
CA VAL A 121 11.33 -0.81 -8.37
C VAL A 121 11.52 -1.82 -9.50
N PRO A 122 11.97 -3.08 -9.28
CA PRO A 122 12.11 -4.08 -10.32
C PRO A 122 10.77 -4.50 -10.94
N ASP A 123 10.75 -4.71 -12.26
CA ASP A 123 9.55 -5.18 -12.96
C ASP A 123 9.03 -6.50 -12.38
N GLY A 124 9.93 -7.42 -12.01
CA GLY A 124 9.56 -8.72 -11.44
C GLY A 124 8.78 -8.60 -10.13
N ASP A 125 9.17 -7.65 -9.26
CA ASP A 125 8.48 -7.40 -7.98
C ASP A 125 7.10 -6.77 -8.22
N ARG A 126 7.02 -5.82 -9.17
CA ARG A 126 5.76 -5.20 -9.57
C ARG A 126 4.80 -6.24 -10.18
N ASP A 127 5.31 -7.11 -11.06
CA ASP A 127 4.51 -8.20 -11.63
C ASP A 127 4.06 -9.21 -10.55
N SER A 128 4.90 -9.47 -9.54
CA SER A 128 4.52 -10.32 -8.40
C SER A 128 3.40 -9.70 -7.57
N PHE A 129 3.47 -8.38 -7.30
CA PHE A 129 2.40 -7.64 -6.63
C PHE A 129 1.07 -7.73 -7.39
N TYR A 130 1.05 -7.45 -8.71
CA TYR A 130 -0.19 -7.52 -9.49
C TYR A 130 -0.74 -8.94 -9.56
N ARG A 131 0.13 -9.93 -9.66
CA ARG A 131 -0.24 -11.35 -9.63
C ARG A 131 -0.85 -11.75 -8.29
N PHE A 132 -0.28 -11.28 -7.18
CA PHE A 132 -0.85 -11.46 -5.84
C PHE A 132 -2.28 -10.89 -5.79
N VAL A 133 -2.48 -9.64 -6.21
CA VAL A 133 -3.81 -9.01 -6.27
C VAL A 133 -4.77 -9.87 -7.07
N ARG A 134 -4.41 -10.24 -8.30
CA ARG A 134 -5.28 -11.04 -9.19
C ARG A 134 -5.64 -12.40 -8.58
N CYS A 135 -4.67 -13.10 -7.99
CA CYS A 135 -4.88 -14.44 -7.43
C CYS A 135 -5.78 -14.44 -6.19
N HIS A 136 -5.84 -13.33 -5.46
CA HIS A 136 -6.64 -13.23 -4.24
C HIS A 136 -7.98 -12.51 -4.45
N LEU A 137 -8.30 -12.05 -5.65
CA LEU A 137 -9.64 -11.56 -5.97
C LEU A 137 -10.65 -12.72 -6.05
N SER A 138 -11.82 -12.54 -5.42
CA SER A 138 -13.00 -13.37 -5.65
C SER A 138 -13.48 -13.25 -7.10
N PRO A 139 -14.22 -14.23 -7.64
CA PRO A 139 -14.91 -14.05 -8.92
C PRO A 139 -15.80 -12.80 -8.88
N GLY A 140 -15.54 -11.84 -9.79
CA GLY A 140 -16.25 -10.55 -9.82
C GLY A 140 -15.73 -9.53 -8.80
N GLY A 141 -14.73 -9.86 -8.01
CA GLY A 141 -14.09 -8.94 -7.07
C GLY A 141 -13.36 -7.80 -7.79
N LEU A 142 -13.16 -6.69 -7.07
CA LEU A 142 -12.51 -5.49 -7.57
C LEU A 142 -11.23 -5.19 -6.78
N ALA A 143 -10.27 -4.53 -7.42
CA ALA A 143 -9.13 -3.97 -6.71
C ALA A 143 -8.92 -2.50 -7.02
N LEU A 144 -8.58 -1.71 -6.00
CA LEU A 144 -8.17 -0.31 -6.11
C LEU A 144 -6.67 -0.22 -5.82
N ILE A 145 -5.91 0.21 -6.82
CA ILE A 145 -4.45 0.38 -6.70
C ILE A 145 -4.13 1.85 -6.89
N CYS A 146 -3.62 2.48 -5.81
CA CYS A 146 -3.16 3.86 -5.83
C CYS A 146 -1.63 3.91 -5.75
N THR A 147 -1.01 4.69 -6.62
CA THR A 147 0.44 4.82 -6.72
C THR A 147 0.87 6.28 -6.83
N MET A 148 2.05 6.59 -6.34
CA MET A 148 2.65 7.93 -6.51
C MET A 148 2.90 8.20 -8.00
N GLY A 149 2.53 9.39 -8.46
CA GLY A 149 2.73 9.86 -9.82
C GLY A 149 1.66 10.85 -10.27
N ASP A 150 1.99 11.60 -11.33
CA ASP A 150 1.12 12.57 -12.00
C ASP A 150 0.51 12.05 -13.31
N GLY A 151 0.85 10.82 -13.69
CA GLY A 151 0.39 10.17 -14.91
C GLY A 151 1.30 10.34 -16.13
N GLU A 152 2.31 11.18 -16.05
CA GLU A 152 3.23 11.50 -17.16
C GLU A 152 4.68 11.20 -16.82
N PHE A 153 5.13 11.62 -15.64
CA PHE A 153 6.53 11.57 -15.24
C PHE A 153 6.94 10.15 -14.78
N GLU A 154 8.08 9.69 -15.30
CA GLU A 154 8.66 8.39 -14.93
C GLU A 154 10.02 8.57 -14.27
N ARG A 155 10.23 7.91 -13.15
CA ARG A 155 11.49 7.91 -12.40
C ARG A 155 11.62 6.63 -11.58
N ALA A 156 12.83 6.09 -11.50
CA ALA A 156 13.18 5.04 -10.55
C ALA A 156 14.41 5.44 -9.73
N SER A 157 14.40 5.11 -8.44
CA SER A 157 15.59 5.19 -7.60
C SER A 157 16.47 3.96 -7.81
N ASP A 158 17.76 4.09 -7.48
CA ASP A 158 18.61 2.93 -7.33
C ASP A 158 18.21 2.15 -6.06
N ILE A 159 17.98 0.85 -6.17
CA ILE A 159 17.66 0.01 -5.02
C ILE A 159 18.86 -0.15 -4.07
N GLY A 160 20.09 0.02 -4.56
CA GLY A 160 21.30 0.04 -3.75
C GLY A 160 21.37 1.21 -2.76
N ASP A 161 20.59 2.25 -2.99
CA ASP A 161 20.45 3.39 -2.06
C ASP A 161 19.54 3.08 -0.85
N ALA A 162 18.81 1.99 -0.87
CA ALA A 162 17.95 1.58 0.25
C ALA A 162 18.78 1.45 1.53
N PHE A 163 18.17 1.82 2.65
CA PHE A 163 18.78 1.87 3.99
C PHE A 163 19.82 2.98 4.22
N THR A 164 20.27 3.72 3.21
CA THR A 164 21.12 4.89 3.47
C THR A 164 20.38 5.89 4.33
N LEU A 165 21.04 6.43 5.36
CA LEU A 165 20.39 7.42 6.23
C LEU A 165 20.27 8.75 5.51
N ARG A 166 19.04 9.26 5.42
CA ARG A 166 18.74 10.58 4.83
C ARG A 166 17.92 11.41 5.81
N GLU A 167 18.19 12.70 5.83
CA GLU A 167 17.37 13.65 6.55
C GLU A 167 16.07 13.89 5.79
N ARG A 168 14.96 13.84 6.52
CA ARG A 168 13.62 14.11 6.01
C ARG A 168 12.90 15.12 6.91
N ASP A 169 12.15 16.00 6.29
CA ASP A 169 11.21 16.84 7.00
C ASP A 169 10.01 16.00 7.47
N HIS A 170 9.64 16.24 8.72
CA HIS A 170 8.52 15.58 9.37
C HIS A 170 7.78 16.63 10.21
N PRO A 171 6.45 16.52 10.46
CA PRO A 171 5.72 17.49 11.29
C PRO A 171 6.32 17.70 12.71
N SER A 172 7.01 16.68 13.25
CA SER A 172 7.73 16.77 14.53
C SER A 172 9.15 17.34 14.43
N GLY A 173 9.59 17.80 13.26
CA GLY A 173 10.94 18.27 12.99
C GLY A 173 11.75 17.33 12.09
N LYS A 174 13.01 17.66 11.82
CA LYS A 174 13.87 16.86 10.95
C LYS A 174 14.20 15.50 11.56
N MET A 175 14.11 14.47 10.73
CA MET A 175 14.42 13.08 11.12
C MET A 175 15.44 12.46 10.17
N LYS A 176 16.44 11.77 10.72
CA LYS A 176 17.30 10.87 9.96
C LYS A 176 16.65 9.50 9.93
N VAL A 177 16.27 9.06 8.74
CA VAL A 177 15.56 7.80 8.51
C VAL A 177 16.18 7.03 7.35
N ALA A 178 15.94 5.73 7.30
CA ALA A 178 16.34 4.90 6.17
C ALA A 178 15.71 5.43 4.87
N ALA A 179 16.52 5.55 3.83
CA ALA A 179 16.04 5.81 2.48
C ALA A 179 15.24 4.59 1.99
N THR A 180 14.12 4.87 1.34
CA THR A 180 13.28 3.85 0.70
C THR A 180 13.33 4.03 -0.80
N SER A 181 13.13 2.95 -1.52
CA SER A 181 13.07 2.97 -2.97
C SER A 181 11.75 3.57 -3.45
N CYS A 182 11.78 4.14 -4.66
CA CYS A 182 10.60 4.71 -5.29
C CYS A 182 10.70 4.56 -6.80
N ARG A 183 9.61 4.10 -7.43
CA ARG A 183 9.42 4.12 -8.88
C ARG A 183 8.08 4.77 -9.20
N MET A 184 8.14 5.91 -9.83
CA MET A 184 7.00 6.60 -10.44
C MET A 184 6.90 6.17 -11.90
N VAL A 185 5.69 5.96 -12.37
CA VAL A 185 5.41 5.54 -13.75
C VAL A 185 4.32 6.42 -14.35
N SER A 186 4.29 6.54 -15.69
CA SER A 186 3.21 7.18 -16.41
C SER A 186 1.94 6.31 -16.39
N PHE A 187 0.78 6.88 -16.77
CA PHE A 187 -0.43 6.07 -17.00
C PHE A 187 -0.19 4.99 -18.05
N ARG A 188 0.54 5.30 -19.11
CA ARG A 188 0.85 4.32 -20.16
C ARG A 188 1.57 3.10 -19.60
N THR A 189 2.58 3.29 -18.78
CA THR A 189 3.33 2.20 -18.14
C THR A 189 2.45 1.46 -17.13
N PHE A 190 1.69 2.19 -16.30
CA PHE A 190 0.79 1.60 -15.31
C PHE A 190 -0.28 0.70 -15.95
N GLU A 191 -0.91 1.19 -17.03
CA GLU A 191 -1.90 0.42 -17.80
C GLU A 191 -1.27 -0.84 -18.45
N GLY A 192 -0.07 -0.71 -18.99
CA GLY A 192 0.68 -1.84 -19.55
C GLY A 192 1.02 -2.90 -18.50
N GLU A 193 1.39 -2.46 -17.28
CA GLU A 193 1.65 -3.36 -16.16
C GLU A 193 0.40 -4.13 -15.73
N LEU A 194 -0.73 -3.44 -15.57
CA LEU A 194 -2.02 -4.05 -15.23
C LEU A 194 -2.46 -5.06 -16.29
N ALA A 195 -2.44 -4.67 -17.56
CA ALA A 195 -2.88 -5.52 -18.68
C ALA A 195 -2.04 -6.80 -18.81
N ARG A 196 -0.70 -6.71 -18.74
CA ARG A 196 0.17 -7.91 -18.87
C ARG A 196 0.03 -8.86 -17.68
N ASN A 197 -0.49 -8.38 -16.54
CA ASN A 197 -0.76 -9.21 -15.36
C ASN A 197 -2.22 -9.68 -15.27
N GLY A 198 -3.03 -9.50 -16.33
CA GLY A 198 -4.41 -9.99 -16.39
C GLY A 198 -5.37 -9.22 -15.48
N LEU A 199 -5.16 -7.89 -15.37
CA LEU A 199 -6.05 -6.98 -14.67
C LEU A 199 -6.65 -5.99 -15.68
N GLU A 200 -7.98 -5.98 -15.77
CA GLU A 200 -8.74 -5.08 -16.64
C GLU A 200 -9.10 -3.80 -15.88
N ILE A 201 -8.81 -2.65 -16.48
CA ILE A 201 -9.10 -1.33 -15.89
C ILE A 201 -10.57 -0.97 -16.15
N LEU A 202 -11.30 -0.71 -15.08
CA LEU A 202 -12.67 -0.19 -15.11
C LEU A 202 -12.70 1.34 -14.99
N GLU A 203 -11.75 1.90 -14.24
CA GLU A 203 -11.65 3.33 -13.98
C GLU A 203 -10.21 3.68 -13.61
N LYS A 204 -9.73 4.84 -14.03
CA LYS A 204 -8.42 5.37 -13.62
C LYS A 204 -8.47 6.89 -13.55
N GLY A 205 -7.53 7.48 -12.83
CA GLY A 205 -7.40 8.93 -12.74
C GLY A 205 -6.38 9.38 -11.70
N LEU A 206 -6.42 10.66 -11.42
CA LEU A 206 -5.70 11.26 -10.31
C LEU A 206 -6.66 11.48 -9.14
N THR A 207 -6.18 11.33 -7.92
CA THR A 207 -6.97 11.54 -6.71
C THR A 207 -6.27 12.51 -5.77
N ALA A 208 -7.07 13.15 -4.89
CA ALA A 208 -6.54 13.93 -3.79
C ALA A 208 -5.72 13.03 -2.88
N SER A 209 -4.47 13.41 -2.69
CA SER A 209 -3.53 12.62 -1.92
C SER A 209 -3.53 13.02 -0.45
N PRO A 210 -3.14 12.10 0.45
CA PRO A 210 -2.70 12.46 1.78
C PRO A 210 -1.56 13.49 1.71
N PRO A 211 -1.31 14.25 2.80
CA PRO A 211 -0.31 15.33 2.81
C PRO A 211 1.11 14.93 2.42
N GLU A 212 1.43 13.64 2.46
CA GLU A 212 2.77 13.12 2.13
C GLU A 212 3.03 12.98 0.63
N PHE A 213 2.03 13.17 -0.22
CA PHE A 213 2.13 12.98 -1.66
C PHE A 213 1.62 14.21 -2.41
N ASP A 214 2.34 14.64 -3.44
CA ASP A 214 1.89 15.73 -4.32
C ASP A 214 0.71 15.28 -5.20
N SER A 215 0.72 14.01 -5.64
CA SER A 215 -0.38 13.39 -6.38
C SER A 215 -0.36 11.88 -6.26
N LEU A 216 -1.53 11.25 -6.38
CA LEU A 216 -1.70 9.80 -6.52
C LEU A 216 -2.48 9.49 -7.79
N MET A 217 -1.90 8.63 -8.61
CA MET A 217 -2.62 7.92 -9.67
C MET A 217 -3.43 6.78 -9.05
N TYR A 218 -4.57 6.46 -9.62
CA TYR A 218 -5.29 5.26 -9.24
C TYR A 218 -5.82 4.49 -10.45
N ALA A 219 -6.01 3.19 -10.25
CA ALA A 219 -6.78 2.33 -11.14
C ALA A 219 -7.70 1.45 -10.29
N LEU A 220 -8.98 1.41 -10.67
CA LEU A 220 -9.94 0.41 -10.21
C LEU A 220 -9.97 -0.69 -11.28
N VAL A 221 -9.68 -1.91 -10.87
CA VAL A 221 -9.49 -3.04 -11.77
C VAL A 221 -10.30 -4.26 -11.35
N ARG A 222 -10.47 -5.21 -12.27
CA ARG A 222 -10.95 -6.58 -12.01
C ARG A 222 -10.02 -7.60 -12.64
N GLY A 223 -10.13 -8.86 -12.26
CA GLY A 223 -9.48 -9.96 -12.99
C GLY A 223 -10.06 -10.06 -14.40
N ALA A 224 -9.16 -10.16 -15.40
CA ALA A 224 -9.54 -10.38 -16.80
C ALA A 224 -9.97 -11.82 -17.04
#